data_4215de1e25a13bd63c6fa3702ac14d91
#
_entry.id   4215de1e25a13bd63c6fa3702ac14d91
#
_cell.length_a   1.000
_cell.length_b   1.000
_cell.length_c   1.000
_cell.angle_alpha   90.00
_cell.angle_beta   90.00
_cell.angle_gamma   90.00
#
_symmetry.space_group_name_H-M   'P 1'
#
loop_
_entity.id
_entity.type
_entity.pdbx_description
1 polymer ?
#
loop_
_entity_poly.entity_id
_entity_poly.type
_entity_poly.pdbx_seq_one_letter_code
_entity_poly.pdbx_strand_id
1 'polypeptide(L)'
;MIAIVAIVIFFYLIVVLSKRSSEDTLVDIDFSKIDDMEGHRFEYFIAKVLRKNGFKNVNVTKASGDYGVDITANKDNQKWAFQCKRYSSNLGLKPIQEIYAGAKKYEADKAVVFTNVYFTPNAQTLAKTLNVELWDRDTLAGMIGKDPETKQSIEADMEEEQTELEQRQRKIRDNEVPLKRQKNQIPAGDYVVGKDIPVGVYNFKWVFGAGLFQKYKEEGNTTLGACTYFEHVGVQYDYEYSQLINVNCKDGEWIKISGNLVLGIEKSEKPVIDL
;
A
#
# COMPACT_ATOMS: atom_id res chain seq x y z
N MET A 1 -48.82 -44.87 12.14
CA MET A 1 -48.62 -44.06 10.91
C MET A 1 -48.50 -42.55 11.21
N ILE A 2 -49.41 -41.95 11.96
CA ILE A 2 -49.41 -40.51 12.28
C ILE A 2 -48.16 -40.05 13.03
N ALA A 3 -47.63 -40.84 13.98
CA ALA A 3 -46.42 -40.46 14.72
C ALA A 3 -45.16 -40.39 13.88
N ILE A 4 -45.02 -41.28 12.88
CA ILE A 4 -43.85 -41.27 11.99
C ILE A 4 -43.88 -40.05 11.06
N VAL A 5 -45.04 -39.67 10.56
CA VAL A 5 -45.22 -38.46 9.71
C VAL A 5 -44.89 -37.20 10.52
N ALA A 6 -45.31 -37.11 11.77
CA ALA A 6 -45.00 -35.99 12.66
C ALA A 6 -43.46 -35.83 12.92
N ILE A 7 -42.75 -36.95 13.11
CA ILE A 7 -41.29 -36.96 13.29
C ILE A 7 -40.58 -36.52 12.02
N VAL A 8 -41.02 -36.99 10.86
CA VAL A 8 -40.42 -36.57 9.56
C VAL A 8 -40.63 -35.07 9.30
N ILE A 9 -41.83 -34.56 9.58
CA ILE A 9 -42.12 -33.12 9.45
C ILE A 9 -41.30 -32.31 10.44
N PHE A 10 -41.12 -32.77 11.67
CA PHE A 10 -40.30 -32.12 12.70
C PHE A 10 -38.83 -32.06 12.28
N PHE A 11 -38.26 -33.16 11.78
CA PHE A 11 -36.89 -33.17 11.25
C PHE A 11 -36.75 -32.30 9.99
N TYR A 12 -37.73 -32.31 9.09
CA TYR A 12 -37.75 -31.43 7.94
C TYR A 12 -37.80 -29.95 8.32
N LEU A 13 -38.63 -29.59 9.30
CA LEU A 13 -38.67 -28.23 9.87
C LEU A 13 -37.36 -27.83 10.54
N ILE A 14 -36.72 -28.73 11.29
CA ILE A 14 -35.39 -28.46 11.87
C ILE A 14 -34.36 -28.20 10.75
N VAL A 15 -34.34 -29.03 9.72
CA VAL A 15 -33.40 -28.83 8.56
C VAL A 15 -33.70 -27.56 7.80
N VAL A 16 -34.98 -27.21 7.60
CA VAL A 16 -35.37 -25.96 6.93
C VAL A 16 -35.07 -24.73 7.80
N LEU A 17 -35.32 -24.82 9.13
CA LEU A 17 -34.99 -23.75 10.06
C LEU A 17 -33.48 -23.60 10.25
N SER A 18 -32.70 -24.69 10.29
CA SER A 18 -31.23 -24.61 10.33
C SER A 18 -30.64 -24.10 9.02
N LYS A 19 -31.22 -24.39 7.85
CA LYS A 19 -30.84 -23.74 6.59
C LYS A 19 -31.20 -22.27 6.55
N ARG A 20 -32.32 -21.86 7.14
CA ARG A 20 -32.77 -20.46 7.15
C ARG A 20 -31.96 -19.57 8.10
N SER A 21 -31.31 -20.15 9.14
CA SER A 21 -30.44 -19.41 10.05
C SER A 21 -29.01 -19.22 9.50
N SER A 22 -28.67 -19.86 8.38
CA SER A 22 -27.36 -19.69 7.70
C SER A 22 -27.38 -18.79 6.47
N GLU A 23 -28.55 -18.24 6.09
CA GLU A 23 -28.66 -17.43 4.87
C GLU A 23 -28.81 -15.91 5.09
N ASP A 24 -28.95 -15.40 6.34
CA ASP A 24 -29.24 -13.98 6.57
C ASP A 24 -28.38 -13.30 7.67
N THR A 25 -27.09 -13.59 7.73
CA THR A 25 -26.17 -12.63 8.27
C THR A 25 -25.19 -12.24 7.14
N LEU A 26 -25.69 -11.47 6.18
CA LEU A 26 -24.82 -10.54 5.44
C LEU A 26 -24.21 -9.65 6.51
N VAL A 27 -22.99 -10.00 6.90
CA VAL A 27 -22.21 -9.25 7.86
C VAL A 27 -22.04 -7.87 7.25
N ASP A 28 -22.71 -6.88 7.85
CA ASP A 28 -22.58 -5.48 7.45
C ASP A 28 -21.16 -5.02 7.81
N ILE A 29 -20.24 -5.21 6.84
CA ILE A 29 -18.86 -4.76 6.94
C ILE A 29 -18.81 -3.40 6.29
N ASP A 30 -18.35 -2.40 7.03
CA ASP A 30 -18.10 -1.09 6.48
C ASP A 30 -16.88 -1.15 5.55
N PHE A 31 -17.15 -1.41 4.27
CA PHE A 31 -16.12 -1.44 3.24
C PHE A 31 -15.55 -0.07 2.91
N SER A 32 -16.15 1.04 3.35
CA SER A 32 -15.64 2.38 3.03
C SER A 32 -14.20 2.55 3.50
N LYS A 33 -13.87 2.07 4.70
CA LYS A 33 -12.51 2.09 5.24
C LYS A 33 -11.53 1.26 4.41
N ILE A 34 -11.98 0.12 3.85
CA ILE A 34 -11.16 -0.75 3.00
C ILE A 34 -10.96 -0.11 1.62
N ASP A 35 -12.02 0.49 1.07
CA ASP A 35 -12.01 1.15 -0.22
C ASP A 35 -11.12 2.41 -0.24
N ASP A 36 -10.91 3.04 0.91
CA ASP A 36 -10.06 4.23 1.09
C ASP A 36 -8.61 3.89 1.47
N MET A 37 -8.29 2.60 1.70
CA MET A 37 -6.92 2.21 2.03
C MET A 37 -5.96 2.50 0.88
N GLU A 38 -4.74 2.88 1.20
CA GLU A 38 -3.63 2.86 0.24
C GLU A 38 -3.23 1.42 -0.09
N GLY A 39 -2.65 1.22 -1.30
CA GLY A 39 -2.34 -0.12 -1.80
C GLY A 39 -1.50 -0.95 -0.83
N HIS A 40 -0.45 -0.37 -0.27
CA HIS A 40 0.42 -1.06 0.68
C HIS A 40 -0.28 -1.40 2.01
N ARG A 41 -1.10 -0.50 2.53
CA ARG A 41 -1.94 -0.80 3.72
C ARG A 41 -2.90 -1.94 3.45
N PHE A 42 -3.47 -1.99 2.25
CA PHE A 42 -4.35 -3.09 1.84
C PHE A 42 -3.61 -4.44 1.85
N GLU A 43 -2.34 -4.50 1.44
CA GLU A 43 -1.52 -5.72 1.51
C GLU A 43 -1.35 -6.21 2.95
N TYR A 44 -0.99 -5.32 3.89
CA TYR A 44 -0.90 -5.67 5.31
C TYR A 44 -2.24 -6.08 5.92
N PHE A 45 -3.30 -5.39 5.54
CA PHE A 45 -4.66 -5.74 5.94
C PHE A 45 -5.03 -7.15 5.48
N ILE A 46 -4.81 -7.46 4.20
CA ILE A 46 -5.03 -8.82 3.66
C ILE A 46 -4.15 -9.86 4.38
N ALA A 47 -2.91 -9.54 4.70
CA ALA A 47 -2.05 -10.44 5.46
C ALA A 47 -2.63 -10.76 6.85
N LYS A 48 -3.24 -9.78 7.55
CA LYS A 48 -3.98 -10.01 8.81
C LYS A 48 -5.20 -10.91 8.59
N VAL A 49 -6.02 -10.64 7.57
CA VAL A 49 -7.18 -11.45 7.21
C VAL A 49 -6.77 -12.90 6.94
N LEU A 50 -5.69 -13.13 6.17
CA LEU A 50 -5.18 -14.47 5.90
C LEU A 50 -4.79 -15.21 7.18
N ARG A 51 -4.06 -14.55 8.11
CA ARG A 51 -3.67 -15.16 9.40
C ARG A 51 -4.90 -15.60 10.22
N LYS A 52 -5.92 -14.73 10.30
CA LYS A 52 -7.18 -15.05 11.00
C LYS A 52 -7.96 -16.19 10.34
N ASN A 53 -7.76 -16.41 9.04
CA ASN A 53 -8.35 -17.50 8.28
C ASN A 53 -7.47 -18.76 8.19
N GLY A 54 -6.49 -18.91 9.09
CA GLY A 54 -5.70 -20.13 9.27
C GLY A 54 -4.51 -20.28 8.33
N PHE A 55 -4.14 -19.25 7.59
CA PHE A 55 -2.88 -19.24 6.85
C PHE A 55 -1.70 -19.05 7.81
N LYS A 56 -0.62 -19.79 7.57
CA LYS A 56 0.62 -19.75 8.35
C LYS A 56 1.75 -19.15 7.51
N ASN A 57 2.81 -18.66 8.18
CA ASN A 57 3.98 -18.07 7.51
C ASN A 57 3.58 -16.98 6.51
N VAL A 58 2.62 -16.15 6.90
CA VAL A 58 2.13 -15.05 6.06
C VAL A 58 3.14 -13.92 6.08
N ASN A 59 3.81 -13.70 4.95
CA ASN A 59 4.85 -12.69 4.78
C ASN A 59 4.47 -11.75 3.64
N VAL A 60 4.47 -10.44 3.92
CA VAL A 60 4.38 -9.38 2.90
C VAL A 60 5.77 -9.26 2.26
N THR A 61 5.83 -9.22 0.95
CA THR A 61 7.08 -9.15 0.19
C THR A 61 7.61 -7.71 0.13
N LYS A 62 8.82 -7.53 -0.38
CA LYS A 62 9.37 -6.19 -0.59
C LYS A 62 8.79 -5.60 -1.89
N ALA A 63 8.48 -4.31 -1.89
CA ALA A 63 7.81 -3.60 -2.99
C ALA A 63 8.58 -3.54 -4.33
N SER A 64 9.80 -4.04 -4.41
CA SER A 64 10.59 -4.05 -5.65
C SER A 64 11.13 -5.44 -5.98
N GLY A 65 10.91 -5.88 -7.23
CA GLY A 65 11.40 -7.18 -7.72
C GLY A 65 10.60 -8.39 -7.26
N ASP A 66 9.38 -8.19 -6.80
CA ASP A 66 8.44 -9.21 -6.31
C ASP A 66 7.67 -9.94 -7.42
N TYR A 67 7.80 -9.48 -8.66
CA TYR A 67 7.11 -10.05 -9.84
C TYR A 67 5.57 -10.11 -9.67
N GLY A 68 5.00 -9.15 -8.92
CA GLY A 68 3.58 -9.08 -8.64
C GLY A 68 3.10 -10.06 -7.57
N VAL A 69 4.00 -10.54 -6.70
CA VAL A 69 3.64 -11.30 -5.50
C VAL A 69 3.76 -10.40 -4.30
N ASP A 70 2.65 -9.94 -3.76
CA ASP A 70 2.62 -9.03 -2.62
C ASP A 70 2.64 -9.78 -1.28
N ILE A 71 2.08 -11.01 -1.23
CA ILE A 71 2.07 -11.84 -0.02
C ILE A 71 2.40 -13.29 -0.38
N THR A 72 3.20 -13.95 0.46
CA THR A 72 3.37 -15.40 0.46
C THR A 72 2.81 -15.99 1.75
N ALA A 73 2.19 -17.18 1.68
CA ALA A 73 1.67 -17.86 2.85
C ALA A 73 1.63 -19.38 2.63
N ASN A 74 1.37 -20.15 3.72
CA ASN A 74 1.19 -21.59 3.67
C ASN A 74 -0.17 -21.97 4.24
N LYS A 75 -0.88 -22.89 3.58
CA LYS A 75 -2.11 -23.50 4.08
C LYS A 75 -2.28 -24.88 3.45
N ASP A 76 -2.74 -25.85 4.24
CA ASP A 76 -3.02 -27.22 3.80
C ASP A 76 -1.82 -27.88 3.07
N ASN A 77 -0.62 -27.68 3.59
CA ASN A 77 0.66 -28.11 3.02
C ASN A 77 0.97 -27.55 1.62
N GLN A 78 0.30 -26.50 1.20
CA GLN A 78 0.52 -25.79 -0.04
C GLN A 78 1.13 -24.41 0.21
N LYS A 79 1.96 -23.96 -0.71
CA LYS A 79 2.51 -22.62 -0.75
C LYS A 79 1.62 -21.74 -1.64
N TRP A 80 1.22 -20.61 -1.11
CA TRP A 80 0.32 -19.65 -1.74
C TRP A 80 1.04 -18.35 -2.05
N ALA A 81 0.81 -17.81 -3.23
CA ALA A 81 1.24 -16.48 -3.64
C ALA A 81 0.02 -15.62 -3.94
N PHE A 82 0.00 -14.40 -3.38
CA PHE A 82 -1.10 -13.46 -3.53
C PHE A 82 -0.61 -12.18 -4.16
N GLN A 83 -1.37 -11.66 -5.11
CA GLN A 83 -1.30 -10.29 -5.56
C GLN A 83 -2.50 -9.54 -5.03
N CYS A 84 -2.28 -8.44 -4.32
CA CYS A 84 -3.30 -7.61 -3.70
C CYS A 84 -3.50 -6.34 -4.50
N LYS A 85 -4.74 -6.06 -4.92
CA LYS A 85 -5.07 -4.85 -5.69
C LYS A 85 -6.26 -4.13 -5.08
N ARG A 86 -6.00 -2.97 -4.47
CA ARG A 86 -7.04 -2.05 -4.03
C ARG A 86 -7.35 -1.07 -5.16
N TYR A 87 -8.53 -1.18 -5.73
CA TYR A 87 -8.97 -0.39 -6.87
C TYR A 87 -10.37 0.18 -6.63
N SER A 88 -10.77 1.17 -7.45
CA SER A 88 -12.11 1.77 -7.47
C SER A 88 -12.99 1.25 -8.61
N SER A 89 -12.47 0.36 -9.45
CA SER A 89 -13.17 -0.24 -10.59
C SER A 89 -12.75 -1.70 -10.76
N ASN A 90 -13.57 -2.48 -11.48
CA ASN A 90 -13.32 -3.91 -11.69
C ASN A 90 -11.96 -4.19 -12.33
N LEU A 91 -11.27 -5.21 -11.83
CA LEU A 91 -9.94 -5.60 -12.29
C LEU A 91 -9.99 -6.32 -13.65
N GLY A 92 -9.04 -5.92 -14.51
CA GLY A 92 -8.81 -6.55 -15.82
C GLY A 92 -7.74 -7.65 -15.79
N LEU A 93 -7.12 -7.90 -16.92
CA LEU A 93 -6.22 -9.05 -17.15
C LEU A 93 -4.86 -8.94 -16.47
N LYS A 94 -4.32 -7.72 -16.34
CA LYS A 94 -2.92 -7.47 -15.95
C LYS A 94 -2.52 -8.12 -14.62
N PRO A 95 -3.28 -7.99 -13.51
CA PRO A 95 -2.91 -8.63 -12.23
C PRO A 95 -2.82 -10.15 -12.33
N ILE A 96 -3.65 -10.77 -13.17
CA ILE A 96 -3.66 -12.23 -13.35
C ILE A 96 -2.38 -12.70 -14.07
N GLN A 97 -1.93 -11.95 -15.06
CA GLN A 97 -0.69 -12.22 -15.78
C GLN A 97 0.53 -12.06 -14.87
N GLU A 98 0.54 -11.01 -14.04
CA GLU A 98 1.60 -10.72 -13.09
C GLU A 98 1.74 -11.84 -12.05
N ILE A 99 0.64 -12.19 -11.35
CA ILE A 99 0.69 -13.22 -10.31
C ILE A 99 1.01 -14.61 -10.88
N TYR A 100 0.56 -14.93 -12.09
CA TYR A 100 0.89 -16.19 -12.73
C TYR A 100 2.40 -16.35 -12.92
N ALA A 101 3.08 -15.30 -13.40
CA ALA A 101 4.53 -15.29 -13.56
C ALA A 101 5.24 -15.29 -12.19
N GLY A 102 4.78 -14.49 -11.26
CA GLY A 102 5.33 -14.40 -9.92
C GLY A 102 5.22 -15.70 -9.13
N ALA A 103 4.07 -16.37 -9.17
CA ALA A 103 3.86 -17.65 -8.49
C ALA A 103 4.87 -18.71 -8.93
N LYS A 104 5.22 -18.75 -10.21
CA LYS A 104 6.27 -19.66 -10.73
C LYS A 104 7.64 -19.35 -10.15
N LYS A 105 8.00 -18.06 -10.05
CA LYS A 105 9.27 -17.65 -9.45
C LYS A 105 9.35 -17.99 -7.97
N TYR A 106 8.24 -17.84 -7.25
CA TYR A 106 8.17 -18.16 -5.81
C TYR A 106 7.92 -19.65 -5.53
N GLU A 107 7.82 -20.49 -6.57
CA GLU A 107 7.51 -21.92 -6.43
C GLU A 107 6.23 -22.14 -5.61
N ALA A 108 5.21 -21.32 -5.87
CA ALA A 108 3.92 -21.41 -5.20
C ALA A 108 3.01 -22.41 -5.92
N ASP A 109 2.31 -23.23 -5.13
CA ASP A 109 1.32 -24.19 -5.61
C ASP A 109 0.03 -23.50 -6.04
N LYS A 110 -0.29 -22.38 -5.40
CA LYS A 110 -1.50 -21.58 -5.60
C LYS A 110 -1.16 -20.13 -5.88
N ALA A 111 -1.82 -19.58 -6.89
CA ALA A 111 -1.73 -18.17 -7.29
C ALA A 111 -3.10 -17.52 -7.12
N VAL A 112 -3.16 -16.38 -6.42
CA VAL A 112 -4.40 -15.67 -6.10
C VAL A 112 -4.26 -14.20 -6.44
N VAL A 113 -5.27 -13.62 -7.10
CA VAL A 113 -5.47 -12.16 -7.13
C VAL A 113 -6.55 -11.81 -6.11
N PHE A 114 -6.21 -10.97 -5.12
CA PHE A 114 -7.11 -10.52 -4.08
C PHE A 114 -7.44 -9.04 -4.24
N THR A 115 -8.72 -8.67 -4.17
CA THR A 115 -9.16 -7.29 -4.38
C THR A 115 -10.37 -6.90 -3.54
N ASN A 116 -10.55 -5.60 -3.33
CA ASN A 116 -11.73 -4.99 -2.69
C ASN A 116 -12.90 -4.78 -3.67
N VAL A 117 -12.71 -5.06 -4.94
CA VAL A 117 -13.73 -4.90 -6.00
C VAL A 117 -14.01 -6.24 -6.69
N TYR A 118 -14.54 -6.22 -7.90
CA TYR A 118 -14.84 -7.42 -8.69
C TYR A 118 -13.93 -7.54 -9.91
N PHE A 119 -14.03 -8.63 -10.65
CA PHE A 119 -13.25 -8.92 -11.85
C PHE A 119 -14.10 -8.78 -13.10
N THR A 120 -13.50 -8.30 -14.18
CA THR A 120 -14.14 -8.27 -15.50
C THR A 120 -14.35 -9.70 -16.05
N PRO A 121 -15.32 -9.95 -16.95
CA PRO A 121 -15.54 -11.27 -17.56
C PRO A 121 -14.28 -11.82 -18.25
N ASN A 122 -13.51 -10.96 -18.92
CA ASN A 122 -12.25 -11.35 -19.56
C ASN A 122 -11.19 -11.78 -18.52
N ALA A 123 -11.11 -11.10 -17.39
CA ALA A 123 -10.24 -11.47 -16.28
C ALA A 123 -10.60 -12.85 -15.73
N GLN A 124 -11.89 -13.10 -15.50
CA GLN A 124 -12.38 -14.41 -15.03
C GLN A 124 -12.06 -15.55 -16.02
N THR A 125 -12.17 -15.29 -17.32
CA THR A 125 -11.83 -16.27 -18.36
C THR A 125 -10.34 -16.59 -18.36
N LEU A 126 -9.48 -15.56 -18.28
CA LEU A 126 -8.04 -15.74 -18.24
C LEU A 126 -7.59 -16.50 -16.98
N ALA A 127 -8.15 -16.14 -15.82
CA ALA A 127 -7.84 -16.76 -14.54
C ALA A 127 -8.12 -18.28 -14.57
N LYS A 128 -9.27 -18.69 -15.14
CA LYS A 128 -9.59 -20.12 -15.36
C LYS A 128 -8.55 -20.81 -16.22
N THR A 129 -8.12 -20.18 -17.31
CA THR A 129 -7.12 -20.73 -18.23
C THR A 129 -5.76 -20.93 -17.56
N LEU A 130 -5.37 -19.97 -16.70
CA LEU A 130 -4.07 -19.97 -16.02
C LEU A 130 -4.09 -20.67 -14.65
N ASN A 131 -5.24 -21.18 -14.21
CA ASN A 131 -5.44 -21.75 -12.87
C ASN A 131 -5.06 -20.76 -11.74
N VAL A 132 -5.47 -19.50 -11.91
CA VAL A 132 -5.33 -18.44 -10.91
C VAL A 132 -6.65 -18.29 -10.19
N GLU A 133 -6.64 -18.28 -8.87
CA GLU A 133 -7.82 -18.03 -8.05
C GLU A 133 -8.12 -16.52 -7.98
N LEU A 134 -9.39 -16.17 -8.03
CA LEU A 134 -9.85 -14.78 -7.93
C LEU A 134 -10.65 -14.59 -6.64
N TRP A 135 -10.11 -13.79 -5.74
CA TRP A 135 -10.74 -13.47 -4.47
C TRP A 135 -11.16 -12.00 -4.47
N ASP A 136 -12.45 -11.80 -4.60
CA ASP A 136 -13.08 -10.49 -4.76
C ASP A 136 -13.65 -9.96 -3.44
N ARG A 137 -14.44 -8.88 -3.53
CA ARG A 137 -15.12 -8.24 -2.42
C ARG A 137 -15.98 -9.21 -1.60
N ASP A 138 -16.71 -10.11 -2.25
CA ASP A 138 -17.59 -11.06 -1.57
C ASP A 138 -16.77 -12.11 -0.82
N THR A 139 -15.68 -12.57 -1.41
CA THR A 139 -14.71 -13.46 -0.77
C THR A 139 -14.10 -12.78 0.48
N LEU A 140 -13.71 -11.51 0.35
CA LEU A 140 -13.16 -10.72 1.46
C LEU A 140 -14.19 -10.58 2.58
N ALA A 141 -15.44 -10.23 2.25
CA ALA A 141 -16.54 -10.15 3.20
C ALA A 141 -16.74 -11.47 3.96
N GLY A 142 -16.76 -12.59 3.24
CA GLY A 142 -16.86 -13.92 3.82
C GLY A 142 -15.71 -14.27 4.76
N MET A 143 -14.48 -13.86 4.42
CA MET A 143 -13.32 -14.12 5.27
C MET A 143 -13.30 -13.27 6.54
N ILE A 144 -13.76 -12.02 6.49
CA ILE A 144 -13.87 -11.13 7.65
C ILE A 144 -15.04 -11.57 8.54
N GLY A 145 -16.19 -11.88 7.91
CA GLY A 145 -17.44 -12.22 8.61
C GLY A 145 -17.56 -13.69 9.04
N LYS A 146 -16.49 -14.50 8.91
CA LYS A 146 -16.53 -15.94 9.17
C LYS A 146 -17.05 -16.29 10.56
N ASP A 147 -16.69 -15.50 11.54
CA ASP A 147 -17.20 -15.58 12.90
C ASP A 147 -17.12 -14.20 13.58
N PRO A 148 -17.95 -13.94 14.62
CA PRO A 148 -17.99 -12.64 15.30
C PRO A 148 -16.65 -12.20 15.92
N GLU A 149 -15.87 -13.15 16.43
CA GLU A 149 -14.57 -12.86 17.07
C GLU A 149 -13.55 -12.40 16.02
N THR A 150 -13.49 -13.08 14.88
CA THR A 150 -12.65 -12.68 13.75
C THR A 150 -13.04 -11.29 13.23
N LYS A 151 -14.34 -11.01 13.07
CA LYS A 151 -14.85 -9.70 12.67
C LYS A 151 -14.41 -8.61 13.64
N GLN A 152 -14.73 -8.77 14.92
CA GLN A 152 -14.40 -7.79 15.97
C GLN A 152 -12.89 -7.54 16.07
N SER A 153 -12.08 -8.59 15.97
CA SER A 153 -10.63 -8.46 16.00
C SER A 153 -10.07 -7.68 14.78
N ILE A 154 -10.62 -7.90 13.59
CA ILE A 154 -10.21 -7.18 12.38
C ILE A 154 -10.66 -5.71 12.44
N GLU A 155 -11.89 -5.46 12.90
CA GLU A 155 -12.41 -4.09 13.08
C GLU A 155 -11.59 -3.31 14.12
N ALA A 156 -11.25 -3.92 15.25
CA ALA A 156 -10.40 -3.31 16.28
C ALA A 156 -9.00 -2.98 15.74
N ASP A 157 -8.38 -3.90 15.02
CA ASP A 157 -7.07 -3.66 14.38
C ASP A 157 -7.11 -2.50 13.39
N MET A 158 -8.20 -2.34 12.64
CA MET A 158 -8.39 -1.22 11.70
C MET A 158 -8.58 0.12 12.44
N GLU A 159 -9.30 0.14 13.56
CA GLU A 159 -9.52 1.33 14.38
C GLU A 159 -8.23 1.77 15.08
N GLU A 160 -7.45 0.83 15.61
CA GLU A 160 -6.16 1.12 16.23
C GLU A 160 -5.19 1.76 15.21
N GLU A 161 -5.07 1.14 14.03
CA GLU A 161 -4.21 1.66 12.95
C GLU A 161 -4.66 3.05 12.46
N GLN A 162 -5.97 3.29 12.36
CA GLN A 162 -6.50 4.60 12.00
C GLN A 162 -6.19 5.65 13.08
N THR A 163 -6.33 5.27 14.35
CA THR A 163 -6.02 6.16 15.49
C THR A 163 -4.54 6.52 15.52
N GLU A 164 -3.65 5.56 15.27
CA GLU A 164 -2.21 5.81 15.17
C GLU A 164 -1.87 6.76 14.03
N LEU A 165 -2.49 6.56 12.86
CA LEU A 165 -2.30 7.42 11.70
C LEU A 165 -2.77 8.86 11.99
N GLU A 166 -3.94 9.03 12.61
CA GLU A 166 -4.46 10.34 13.01
C GLU A 166 -3.55 11.03 14.05
N GLN A 167 -3.04 10.27 15.02
CA GLN A 167 -2.09 10.81 16.00
C GLN A 167 -0.77 11.21 15.33
N ARG A 168 -0.28 10.44 14.36
CA ARG A 168 0.90 10.78 13.57
C ARG A 168 0.67 12.06 12.76
N GLN A 169 -0.48 12.17 12.10
CA GLN A 169 -0.87 13.38 11.37
C GLN A 169 -1.06 14.60 12.28
N ARG A 170 -1.62 14.42 13.49
CA ARG A 170 -1.71 15.49 14.49
C ARG A 170 -0.32 15.94 14.94
N LYS A 171 0.58 15.05 15.26
CA LYS A 171 1.97 15.36 15.61
C LYS A 171 2.68 16.12 14.49
N ILE A 172 2.45 15.75 13.24
CA ILE A 172 2.99 16.47 12.07
C ILE A 172 2.39 17.89 12.01
N ARG A 173 1.08 18.04 12.18
CA ARG A 173 0.36 19.32 12.15
C ARG A 173 0.70 20.22 13.33
N ASP A 174 0.81 19.65 14.53
CA ASP A 174 1.15 20.41 15.74
C ASP A 174 2.63 20.86 15.75
N ASN A 175 3.48 20.15 14.99
CA ASN A 175 4.85 20.59 14.67
C ASN A 175 4.91 21.62 13.53
N GLU A 176 3.78 21.93 12.89
CA GLU A 176 3.61 23.05 11.92
C GLU A 176 3.58 24.44 12.62
N VAL A 177 4.27 24.57 13.75
CA VAL A 177 4.64 25.89 14.24
C VAL A 177 5.38 26.59 13.10
N PRO A 178 4.99 27.82 12.71
CA PRO A 178 5.68 28.53 11.64
C PRO A 178 7.17 28.56 11.97
N LEU A 179 7.92 27.76 11.25
CA LEU A 179 9.37 27.67 11.37
C LEU A 179 9.91 29.08 11.13
N LYS A 180 10.26 29.79 12.20
CA LYS A 180 11.11 30.96 12.07
C LYS A 180 12.31 30.48 11.29
N ARG A 181 12.52 31.00 10.06
CA ARG A 181 13.62 30.66 9.18
C ARG A 181 14.91 30.55 9.99
N GLN A 182 15.31 29.34 10.31
CA GLN A 182 16.61 29.11 10.92
C GLN A 182 17.64 29.31 9.80
N LYS A 183 18.73 29.93 10.15
CA LYS A 183 19.88 30.07 9.24
C LYS A 183 20.25 28.68 8.72
N ASN A 184 20.30 28.49 7.39
CA ASN A 184 20.56 27.24 6.70
C ASN A 184 19.36 26.25 6.53
N GLN A 185 18.13 26.75 6.52
CA GLN A 185 16.98 25.93 6.11
C GLN A 185 16.33 26.50 4.84
N ILE A 186 15.95 25.59 3.93
CA ILE A 186 15.24 25.92 2.70
C ILE A 186 13.88 25.20 2.70
N PRO A 187 12.76 25.95 2.72
CA PRO A 187 11.41 25.39 2.62
C PRO A 187 11.09 24.97 1.17
N ALA A 188 9.90 24.40 0.98
CA ALA A 188 9.33 24.18 -0.35
C ALA A 188 9.32 25.50 -1.15
N GLY A 189 9.73 25.41 -2.40
CA GLY A 189 9.89 26.55 -3.29
C GLY A 189 10.80 26.26 -4.47
N ASP A 190 11.03 27.30 -5.25
CA ASP A 190 11.87 27.29 -6.43
C ASP A 190 13.15 28.10 -6.17
N TYR A 191 14.31 27.53 -6.49
CA TYR A 191 15.62 28.11 -6.17
C TYR A 191 16.55 28.01 -7.38
N VAL A 192 17.18 29.11 -7.74
CA VAL A 192 18.18 29.18 -8.79
C VAL A 192 19.57 29.18 -8.17
N VAL A 193 20.39 28.24 -8.57
CA VAL A 193 21.80 28.15 -8.13
C VAL A 193 22.57 29.32 -8.69
N GLY A 194 23.38 29.95 -7.88
CA GLY A 194 24.09 31.22 -8.20
C GLY A 194 23.33 32.47 -7.74
N LYS A 195 21.98 32.38 -7.61
CA LYS A 195 21.14 33.49 -7.15
C LYS A 195 20.63 33.25 -5.73
N ASP A 196 19.94 32.13 -5.51
CA ASP A 196 19.28 31.79 -4.24
C ASP A 196 20.11 30.82 -3.39
N ILE A 197 20.84 29.92 -4.04
CA ILE A 197 21.77 28.98 -3.41
C ILE A 197 23.15 29.19 -4.06
N PRO A 198 24.21 29.43 -3.30
CA PRO A 198 25.55 29.60 -3.87
C PRO A 198 25.99 28.34 -4.64
N VAL A 199 26.83 28.53 -5.68
CA VAL A 199 27.44 27.41 -6.39
C VAL A 199 28.29 26.58 -5.43
N GLY A 200 28.16 25.24 -5.52
CA GLY A 200 28.94 24.35 -4.66
C GLY A 200 28.31 22.98 -4.51
N VAL A 201 28.89 22.19 -3.62
CA VAL A 201 28.42 20.87 -3.26
C VAL A 201 27.77 20.92 -1.89
N TYR A 202 26.56 20.41 -1.79
CA TYR A 202 25.76 20.50 -0.58
C TYR A 202 25.22 19.16 -0.16
N ASN A 203 25.04 19.01 1.17
CA ASN A 203 24.21 17.99 1.77
C ASN A 203 22.89 18.62 2.17
N PHE A 204 21.77 18.01 1.75
CA PHE A 204 20.43 18.41 2.16
C PHE A 204 19.92 17.38 3.17
N LYS A 205 19.63 17.84 4.38
CA LYS A 205 19.13 16.99 5.47
C LYS A 205 17.65 17.25 5.68
N TRP A 206 16.89 16.21 5.85
CA TRP A 206 15.49 16.33 6.21
C TRP A 206 15.32 17.03 7.56
N VAL A 207 14.46 18.03 7.61
CA VAL A 207 14.11 18.77 8.83
C VAL A 207 12.64 18.57 9.15
N PHE A 208 11.77 18.70 8.14
CA PHE A 208 10.32 18.63 8.32
C PHE A 208 9.62 18.31 7.01
N GLY A 209 8.41 17.71 7.12
CA GLY A 209 7.49 17.52 6.02
C GLY A 209 7.86 16.39 5.07
N ALA A 210 7.16 16.33 3.95
CA ALA A 210 7.41 15.39 2.87
C ALA A 210 7.19 16.07 1.52
N GLY A 211 7.94 15.62 0.51
CA GLY A 211 7.83 16.18 -0.83
C GLY A 211 8.90 15.67 -1.79
N LEU A 212 9.04 16.37 -2.88
CA LEU A 212 10.02 16.07 -3.91
C LEU A 212 11.15 17.10 -3.87
N PHE A 213 12.38 16.61 -3.96
CA PHE A 213 13.54 17.40 -4.33
C PHE A 213 13.88 17.09 -5.78
N GLN A 214 13.86 18.11 -6.63
CA GLN A 214 14.12 18.00 -8.06
C GLN A 214 15.16 19.04 -8.47
N LYS A 215 16.08 18.64 -9.32
CA LYS A 215 17.09 19.53 -9.88
C LYS A 215 17.04 19.49 -11.41
N TYR A 216 17.04 20.65 -12.04
CA TYR A 216 16.94 20.84 -13.48
C TYR A 216 18.15 21.62 -14.00
N LYS A 217 18.44 21.50 -15.29
CA LYS A 217 19.56 22.21 -15.94
C LYS A 217 19.40 23.72 -15.96
N GLU A 218 18.15 24.19 -15.99
CA GLU A 218 17.82 25.63 -16.09
C GLU A 218 16.43 25.91 -15.54
N GLU A 219 16.18 27.14 -15.10
CA GLU A 219 14.92 27.59 -14.56
C GLU A 219 13.78 27.47 -15.59
N GLY A 220 12.60 26.97 -15.13
CA GLY A 220 11.40 26.86 -15.97
C GLY A 220 11.36 25.67 -16.93
N ASN A 221 12.45 24.95 -17.11
CA ASN A 221 12.52 23.79 -18.00
C ASN A 221 12.23 22.50 -17.25
N THR A 222 10.97 22.06 -17.23
CA THR A 222 10.50 20.82 -16.55
C THR A 222 10.41 19.60 -17.48
N THR A 223 11.01 19.65 -18.66
CA THR A 223 11.03 18.50 -19.57
C THR A 223 11.81 17.33 -18.96
N LEU A 224 11.43 16.10 -19.32
CA LEU A 224 12.05 14.87 -18.76
C LEU A 224 13.58 14.85 -18.93
N GLY A 225 14.10 15.42 -20.04
CA GLY A 225 15.54 15.49 -20.31
C GLY A 225 16.29 16.62 -19.59
N ALA A 226 15.58 17.55 -18.97
CA ALA A 226 16.17 18.66 -18.21
C ALA A 226 16.34 18.33 -16.72
N CYS A 227 15.58 17.37 -16.19
CA CYS A 227 15.72 16.91 -14.81
C CYS A 227 17.04 16.11 -14.66
N THR A 228 17.94 16.62 -13.83
CA THR A 228 19.25 16.00 -13.57
C THR A 228 19.32 15.24 -12.26
N TYR A 229 18.38 15.50 -11.37
CA TYR A 229 18.27 14.81 -10.08
C TYR A 229 16.82 14.83 -9.59
N PHE A 230 16.36 13.71 -9.04
CA PHE A 230 15.00 13.56 -8.53
C PHE A 230 15.01 12.63 -7.31
N GLU A 231 14.42 13.07 -6.18
CA GLU A 231 14.34 12.28 -4.97
C GLU A 231 13.08 12.61 -4.18
N HIS A 232 12.45 11.60 -3.63
CA HIS A 232 11.41 11.74 -2.60
C HIS A 232 12.09 11.89 -1.25
N VAL A 233 11.71 12.91 -0.47
CA VAL A 233 12.27 13.17 0.85
C VAL A 233 11.14 13.34 1.86
N GLY A 234 11.34 12.77 3.06
CA GLY A 234 10.39 12.83 4.16
C GLY A 234 9.82 11.47 4.53
N VAL A 235 8.91 11.46 5.49
CA VAL A 235 8.24 10.22 5.95
C VAL A 235 7.15 9.87 4.97
N GLN A 236 7.42 8.90 4.09
CA GLN A 236 6.42 8.27 3.26
C GLN A 236 6.67 6.76 3.27
N TYR A 237 5.71 5.96 3.77
CA TYR A 237 5.69 4.49 3.69
C TYR A 237 6.89 3.75 4.29
N ASP A 238 7.19 3.92 5.55
CA ASP A 238 8.26 3.20 6.29
C ASP A 238 9.69 3.38 5.76
N TYR A 239 9.91 4.26 4.79
CA TYR A 239 11.24 4.64 4.33
C TYR A 239 11.57 6.05 4.83
N GLU A 240 12.54 6.15 5.74
CA GLU A 240 13.12 7.43 6.16
C GLU A 240 14.23 7.84 5.17
N TYR A 241 13.88 8.64 4.16
CA TYR A 241 14.89 9.36 3.39
C TYR A 241 15.24 10.65 4.13
N SER A 242 16.30 10.60 4.90
CA SER A 242 16.64 11.70 5.81
C SER A 242 17.62 12.71 5.21
N GLN A 243 18.31 12.38 4.13
CA GLN A 243 19.32 13.27 3.55
C GLN A 243 19.70 12.97 2.10
N LEU A 244 20.06 14.03 1.37
CA LEU A 244 20.70 13.98 0.05
C LEU A 244 22.15 14.39 0.21
N ILE A 245 23.09 13.56 -0.19
CA ILE A 245 24.52 13.75 0.10
C ILE A 245 25.27 14.13 -1.18
N ASN A 246 26.17 15.11 -1.06
CA ASN A 246 27.06 15.55 -2.14
C ASN A 246 26.33 15.98 -3.43
N VAL A 247 25.22 16.70 -3.30
CA VAL A 247 24.52 17.26 -4.46
C VAL A 247 25.33 18.40 -5.03
N ASN A 248 25.82 18.21 -6.25
CA ASN A 248 26.56 19.26 -6.98
C ASN A 248 25.58 20.27 -7.56
N CYS A 249 25.68 21.53 -7.13
CA CYS A 249 24.83 22.64 -7.55
C CYS A 249 25.65 23.59 -8.41
N LYS A 250 25.43 23.55 -9.74
CA LYS A 250 26.13 24.38 -10.74
C LYS A 250 25.33 25.65 -11.02
N ASP A 251 26.04 26.69 -11.44
CA ASP A 251 25.43 27.98 -11.77
C ASP A 251 24.33 27.85 -12.82
N GLY A 252 23.21 28.53 -12.61
CA GLY A 252 22.03 28.50 -13.47
C GLY A 252 21.15 27.25 -13.33
N GLU A 253 21.55 26.22 -12.59
CA GLU A 253 20.67 25.08 -12.29
C GLU A 253 19.49 25.51 -11.41
N TRP A 254 18.35 24.86 -11.59
CA TRP A 254 17.12 25.15 -10.88
C TRP A 254 16.75 23.99 -9.95
N ILE A 255 16.56 24.30 -8.68
CA ILE A 255 16.13 23.36 -7.66
C ILE A 255 14.68 23.63 -7.30
N LYS A 256 13.83 22.63 -7.42
CA LYS A 256 12.42 22.69 -7.03
C LYS A 256 12.18 21.77 -5.86
N ILE A 257 11.67 22.33 -4.77
CA ILE A 257 11.25 21.59 -3.55
C ILE A 257 9.74 21.71 -3.44
N SER A 258 9.03 20.59 -3.50
CA SER A 258 7.57 20.57 -3.48
C SER A 258 7.00 19.95 -2.18
N GLY A 259 5.68 20.01 -2.02
CA GLY A 259 5.00 19.55 -0.82
C GLY A 259 5.14 20.56 0.34
N ASN A 260 5.24 20.05 1.57
CA ASN A 260 5.53 20.85 2.77
C ASN A 260 6.96 20.57 3.29
N LEU A 261 7.85 20.14 2.41
CA LEU A 261 9.21 19.76 2.75
C LEU A 261 10.06 20.95 3.16
N VAL A 262 10.81 20.79 4.24
CA VAL A 262 11.87 21.71 4.68
C VAL A 262 13.16 20.94 4.83
N LEU A 263 14.22 21.41 4.18
CA LEU A 263 15.54 20.82 4.21
C LEU A 263 16.55 21.74 4.90
N GLY A 264 17.40 21.17 5.75
CA GLY A 264 18.65 21.79 6.17
C GLY A 264 19.66 21.72 5.04
N ILE A 265 20.38 22.81 4.75
CA ILE A 265 21.43 22.86 3.74
C ILE A 265 22.78 23.08 4.41
N GLU A 266 23.72 22.19 4.14
CA GLU A 266 25.09 22.26 4.64
C GLU A 266 26.07 22.10 3.46
N LYS A 267 27.13 22.92 3.43
CA LYS A 267 28.18 22.74 2.43
C LYS A 267 28.92 21.42 2.66
N SER A 268 29.04 20.61 1.62
CA SER A 268 29.81 19.35 1.71
C SER A 268 31.30 19.63 1.78
N GLU A 269 31.99 18.95 2.69
CA GLU A 269 33.44 19.02 2.83
C GLU A 269 34.16 18.03 1.88
N LYS A 270 33.44 17.14 1.21
CA LYS A 270 34.01 16.14 0.31
C LYS A 270 34.07 16.67 -1.13
N PRO A 271 35.20 16.54 -1.81
CA PRO A 271 35.27 16.87 -3.24
C PRO A 271 34.38 15.89 -4.05
N VAL A 272 33.72 16.43 -5.07
CA VAL A 272 33.02 15.60 -6.05
C VAL A 272 34.07 14.87 -6.87
N ILE A 273 34.00 13.55 -6.87
CA ILE A 273 34.69 12.75 -7.89
C ILE A 273 33.72 12.66 -9.05
N ASP A 274 33.91 13.46 -10.08
CA ASP A 274 33.25 13.29 -11.37
C ASP A 274 33.79 11.97 -11.96
N LEU A 275 32.95 10.92 -11.93
CA LEU A 275 33.20 9.66 -12.63
C LEU A 275 32.61 9.73 -14.02
#